data_4658fbbf6ba9cc78098d3fb29df161b9
#
_entry.id   4658fbbf6ba9cc78098d3fb29df161b9
#
_cell.length_a   1.000
_cell.length_b   1.000
_cell.length_c   1.000
_cell.angle_alpha   90.00
_cell.angle_beta   90.00
_cell.angle_gamma   90.00
#
_symmetry.space_group_name_H-M   'P 1'
#
loop_
_entity.id
_entity.type
_entity.pdbx_description
1 polymer ?
#
loop_
_entity_poly.entity_id
_entity_poly.type
_entity_poly.pdbx_seq_one_letter_code
_entity_poly.pdbx_strand_id
1 'polypeptide(L)'
;MSSKKGKITRDTDGLIKGVDYVFNEDGLIDWRKMIKTEHLVPNKDRTSETDVTKLKDNQLIILLGGIKDLAQIRGYTDVKYDVVSPSPNYVIATCSITWKPNYETEGEEVTFSSIGDASHENTKSFAKLYLGPIAENRAFVRCVRNFLKINIVSAEELGDTKFVPETSTENKSDPYNVLENVMKDKGVTFEQIKKKLIKEGYESAEDLTSVSKLPKFKMFELVERLKKVKKKT
;
A
#
# COMPACT_ATOMS: atom_id res chain seq x y z
N MET A 1 -35.70 12.66 24.27
CA MET A 1 -35.62 13.97 23.58
C MET A 1 -34.84 13.78 22.29
N SER A 2 -35.49 13.78 21.13
CA SER A 2 -34.86 13.65 19.82
C SER A 2 -34.18 14.97 19.48
N SER A 3 -32.85 15.03 19.50
CA SER A 3 -32.11 16.19 19.02
C SER A 3 -32.37 16.31 17.50
N LYS A 4 -33.08 17.35 17.09
CA LYS A 4 -33.17 17.72 15.67
C LYS A 4 -31.76 17.91 15.15
N LYS A 5 -31.24 16.95 14.38
CA LYS A 5 -29.98 17.14 13.62
C LYS A 5 -30.19 18.35 12.73
N GLY A 6 -29.46 19.43 13.02
CA GLY A 6 -29.54 20.67 12.23
C GLY A 6 -29.20 20.34 10.77
N LYS A 7 -29.95 20.91 9.85
CA LYS A 7 -29.70 20.79 8.41
C LYS A 7 -28.31 21.42 8.12
N ILE A 8 -27.40 20.65 7.55
CA ILE A 8 -26.10 21.18 7.10
C ILE A 8 -26.38 22.29 6.08
N THR A 9 -25.93 23.50 6.39
CA THR A 9 -26.06 24.66 5.51
C THR A 9 -24.65 25.08 5.03
N ARG A 10 -24.57 25.52 3.77
CA ARG A 10 -23.35 26.04 3.18
C ARG A 10 -23.51 27.54 2.93
N ASP A 11 -22.38 28.24 2.92
CA ASP A 11 -22.32 29.66 2.54
C ASP A 11 -22.23 29.85 1.01
N THR A 12 -21.97 31.07 0.56
CA THR A 12 -21.81 31.45 -0.84
C THR A 12 -20.61 30.79 -1.49
N ASP A 13 -19.58 30.49 -0.72
CA ASP A 13 -18.33 29.84 -1.19
C ASP A 13 -18.44 28.31 -1.20
N GLY A 14 -19.63 27.77 -0.84
CA GLY A 14 -19.88 26.34 -0.79
C GLY A 14 -19.36 25.66 0.48
N LEU A 15 -18.90 26.43 1.49
CA LEU A 15 -18.36 25.92 2.73
C LEU A 15 -19.44 25.70 3.79
N ILE A 16 -19.27 24.66 4.62
CA ILE A 16 -20.23 24.39 5.70
C ILE A 16 -20.12 25.47 6.77
N LYS A 17 -21.26 26.10 7.10
CA LYS A 17 -21.31 27.11 8.16
C LYS A 17 -21.01 26.49 9.52
N GLY A 18 -20.13 27.15 10.29
CA GLY A 18 -19.74 26.71 11.64
C GLY A 18 -18.64 25.66 11.67
N VAL A 19 -17.98 25.41 10.55
CA VAL A 19 -16.70 24.66 10.50
C VAL A 19 -15.56 25.65 10.45
N ASP A 20 -14.57 25.49 11.33
CA ASP A 20 -13.34 26.31 11.36
C ASP A 20 -12.36 25.76 10.32
N TYR A 21 -12.38 26.34 9.11
CA TYR A 21 -11.48 25.95 8.05
C TYR A 21 -10.08 26.55 8.24
N VAL A 22 -9.07 25.76 7.95
CA VAL A 22 -7.68 26.23 7.89
C VAL A 22 -7.31 26.47 6.43
N PHE A 23 -6.80 27.67 6.12
CA PHE A 23 -6.39 28.05 4.77
C PHE A 23 -4.87 28.06 4.65
N ASN A 24 -4.35 27.78 3.47
CA ASN A 24 -2.96 27.95 3.10
C ASN A 24 -2.67 29.39 2.61
N GLU A 25 -1.43 29.67 2.22
CA GLU A 25 -0.99 30.99 1.73
C GLU A 25 -1.68 31.41 0.43
N ASP A 26 -2.16 30.45 -0.36
CA ASP A 26 -2.87 30.68 -1.62
C ASP A 26 -4.40 30.88 -1.42
N GLY A 27 -4.88 30.85 -0.19
CA GLY A 27 -6.30 30.96 0.14
C GLY A 27 -7.11 29.69 -0.12
N LEU A 28 -6.47 28.57 -0.41
CA LEU A 28 -7.13 27.25 -0.53
C LEU A 28 -7.20 26.56 0.83
N ILE A 29 -8.17 25.65 1.01
CA ILE A 29 -8.30 24.89 2.24
C ILE A 29 -7.07 23.96 2.41
N ASP A 30 -6.40 24.06 3.55
CA ASP A 30 -5.36 23.12 3.96
C ASP A 30 -6.01 21.86 4.54
N TRP A 31 -6.47 20.98 3.67
CA TRP A 31 -7.17 19.73 4.05
C TRP A 31 -6.32 18.85 4.95
N ARG A 32 -4.99 18.95 4.87
CA ARG A 32 -4.07 18.24 5.76
C ARG A 32 -4.25 18.69 7.22
N LYS A 33 -4.40 19.99 7.45
CA LYS A 33 -4.60 20.56 8.79
C LYS A 33 -6.03 20.39 9.31
N MET A 34 -6.99 20.07 8.43
CA MET A 34 -8.35 19.73 8.82
C MET A 34 -8.49 18.31 9.39
N ILE A 35 -7.45 17.47 9.32
CA ILE A 35 -7.46 16.12 9.89
C ILE A 35 -7.37 16.22 11.41
N LYS A 36 -8.38 15.69 12.12
CA LYS A 36 -8.35 15.61 13.57
C LYS A 36 -7.27 14.65 14.05
N THR A 37 -6.57 15.02 15.13
CA THR A 37 -5.47 14.25 15.71
C THR A 37 -5.88 12.80 16.06
N GLU A 38 -7.12 12.59 16.51
CA GLU A 38 -7.69 11.27 16.82
C GLU A 38 -7.77 10.31 15.63
N HIS A 39 -7.71 10.85 14.40
CA HIS A 39 -7.70 10.08 13.16
C HIS A 39 -6.29 9.82 12.60
N LEU A 40 -5.26 10.25 13.33
CA LEU A 40 -3.87 10.02 12.95
C LEU A 40 -3.23 9.01 13.91
N VAL A 41 -2.47 8.09 13.35
CA VAL A 41 -1.66 7.15 14.13
C VAL A 41 -0.25 7.08 13.57
N PRO A 42 0.77 6.78 14.42
CA PRO A 42 2.13 6.61 13.93
C PRO A 42 2.25 5.41 12.99
N ASN A 43 3.01 5.56 11.93
CA ASN A 43 3.44 4.45 11.10
C ASN A 43 4.62 3.73 11.79
N LYS A 44 4.34 2.62 12.45
CA LYS A 44 5.32 1.85 13.25
C LYS A 44 6.49 1.31 12.42
N ASP A 45 6.33 1.20 11.11
CA ASP A 45 7.41 0.77 10.22
C ASP A 45 8.40 1.91 9.91
N ARG A 46 8.01 3.17 10.21
CA ARG A 46 8.80 4.36 9.89
C ARG A 46 9.23 5.18 11.11
N THR A 47 8.65 4.93 12.28
CA THR A 47 8.95 5.68 13.50
C THR A 47 8.63 4.91 14.76
N SER A 48 9.42 5.14 15.82
CA SER A 48 9.13 4.71 17.18
C SER A 48 8.45 5.80 18.03
N GLU A 49 8.36 7.04 17.52
CA GLU A 49 7.65 8.14 18.19
C GLU A 49 6.15 7.85 18.20
N THR A 50 5.52 8.11 19.34
CA THR A 50 4.08 7.88 19.55
C THR A 50 3.25 9.15 19.50
N ASP A 51 3.88 10.32 19.68
CA ASP A 51 3.22 11.60 19.61
C ASP A 51 3.05 12.05 18.16
N VAL A 52 1.84 11.90 17.63
CA VAL A 52 1.51 12.21 16.24
C VAL A 52 1.73 13.69 15.87
N THR A 53 1.77 14.59 16.86
CA THR A 53 1.99 16.02 16.62
C THR A 53 3.43 16.35 16.23
N LYS A 54 4.37 15.47 16.53
CA LYS A 54 5.80 15.59 16.22
C LYS A 54 6.19 14.89 14.92
N LEU A 55 5.26 14.16 14.30
CA LEU A 55 5.54 13.31 13.15
C LEU A 55 5.31 14.04 11.83
N LYS A 56 6.16 13.70 10.85
CA LYS A 56 5.98 14.13 9.46
C LYS A 56 4.92 13.26 8.77
N ASP A 57 4.36 13.74 7.68
CA ASP A 57 3.30 13.05 6.93
C ASP A 57 3.67 11.61 6.52
N ASN A 58 4.92 11.39 6.13
CA ASN A 58 5.41 10.05 5.78
C ASN A 58 5.56 9.08 6.97
N GLN A 59 5.49 9.59 8.20
CA GLN A 59 5.53 8.83 9.44
C GLN A 59 4.15 8.64 10.07
N LEU A 60 3.11 9.17 9.42
CA LEU A 60 1.72 9.10 9.85
C LEU A 60 0.91 8.15 8.99
N ILE A 61 -0.17 7.66 9.56
CA ILE A 61 -1.23 6.91 8.89
C ILE A 61 -2.55 7.59 9.25
N ILE A 62 -3.40 7.86 8.24
CA ILE A 62 -4.75 8.35 8.49
C ILE A 62 -5.73 7.17 8.54
N LEU A 63 -6.63 7.20 9.52
CA LEU A 63 -7.69 6.20 9.67
C LEU A 63 -8.85 6.49 8.72
N LEU A 64 -9.58 5.46 8.30
CA LEU A 64 -10.76 5.55 7.42
C LEU A 64 -11.79 6.58 7.93
N GLY A 65 -11.99 6.67 9.25
CA GLY A 65 -12.87 7.66 9.87
C GLY A 65 -12.50 9.09 9.52
N GLY A 66 -11.21 9.43 9.55
CA GLY A 66 -10.70 10.75 9.17
C GLY A 66 -10.94 11.08 7.70
N ILE A 67 -10.75 10.12 6.81
CA ILE A 67 -11.05 10.28 5.38
C ILE A 67 -12.54 10.53 5.16
N LYS A 68 -13.42 9.78 5.84
CA LYS A 68 -14.88 9.96 5.76
C LYS A 68 -15.31 11.32 6.31
N ASP A 69 -14.73 11.78 7.41
CA ASP A 69 -14.99 13.11 7.97
C ASP A 69 -14.64 14.21 6.97
N LEU A 70 -13.45 14.15 6.37
CA LEU A 70 -13.01 15.13 5.36
C LEU A 70 -13.93 15.12 4.12
N ALA A 71 -14.29 13.94 3.62
CA ALA A 71 -15.23 13.82 2.51
C ALA A 71 -16.60 14.44 2.83
N GLN A 72 -17.09 14.27 4.05
CA GLN A 72 -18.34 14.89 4.54
C GLN A 72 -18.22 16.41 4.62
N ILE A 73 -17.12 16.93 5.16
CA ILE A 73 -16.85 18.37 5.25
C ILE A 73 -16.77 18.98 3.84
N ARG A 74 -15.97 18.37 2.94
CA ARG A 74 -15.89 18.83 1.54
C ARG A 74 -17.26 18.76 0.87
N GLY A 75 -17.99 17.67 1.10
CA GLY A 75 -19.32 17.39 0.58
C GLY A 75 -19.32 16.86 -0.84
N TYR A 76 -20.11 15.86 -1.06
CA TYR A 76 -20.33 15.23 -2.36
C TYR A 76 -21.83 15.04 -2.62
N THR A 77 -22.19 14.87 -3.88
CA THR A 77 -23.55 14.60 -4.34
C THR A 77 -23.76 13.14 -4.67
N ASP A 78 -22.69 12.46 -5.11
CA ASP A 78 -22.76 11.08 -5.54
C ASP A 78 -21.43 10.33 -5.28
N VAL A 79 -21.54 9.02 -5.03
CA VAL A 79 -20.41 8.07 -4.97
C VAL A 79 -20.81 6.82 -5.73
N LYS A 80 -20.04 6.48 -6.77
CA LYS A 80 -20.25 5.29 -7.59
C LYS A 80 -19.05 4.37 -7.50
N TYR A 81 -19.34 3.08 -7.49
CA TYR A 81 -18.32 2.03 -7.58
C TYR A 81 -18.54 1.19 -8.83
N ASP A 82 -17.47 0.92 -9.52
CA ASP A 82 -17.38 -0.12 -10.55
C ASP A 82 -16.40 -1.19 -10.07
N VAL A 83 -16.88 -2.42 -9.95
CA VAL A 83 -16.14 -3.53 -9.31
C VAL A 83 -15.95 -4.66 -10.30
N VAL A 84 -14.69 -5.04 -10.51
CA VAL A 84 -14.29 -6.13 -11.40
C VAL A 84 -13.51 -7.18 -10.60
N SER A 85 -13.82 -8.44 -10.81
CA SER A 85 -13.08 -9.56 -10.22
C SER A 85 -12.42 -10.40 -11.33
N PRO A 86 -11.17 -10.04 -11.74
CA PRO A 86 -10.44 -10.74 -12.79
C PRO A 86 -10.13 -12.21 -12.44
N SER A 87 -10.08 -12.53 -11.16
CA SER A 87 -9.91 -13.89 -10.64
C SER A 87 -10.60 -14.05 -9.29
N PRO A 88 -10.85 -15.28 -8.80
CA PRO A 88 -11.49 -15.51 -7.50
C PRO A 88 -10.78 -14.86 -6.31
N ASN A 89 -9.49 -14.61 -6.43
CA ASN A 89 -8.64 -14.09 -5.36
C ASN A 89 -8.17 -12.64 -5.58
N TYR A 90 -8.77 -11.94 -6.53
CA TYR A 90 -8.39 -10.58 -6.88
C TYR A 90 -9.60 -9.75 -7.28
N VAL A 91 -9.76 -8.60 -6.62
CA VAL A 91 -10.85 -7.64 -6.86
C VAL A 91 -10.26 -6.26 -7.09
N ILE A 92 -10.76 -5.57 -8.09
CA ILE A 92 -10.45 -4.17 -8.39
C ILE A 92 -11.75 -3.39 -8.25
N ALA A 93 -11.69 -2.26 -7.55
CA ALA A 93 -12.79 -1.31 -7.47
C ALA A 93 -12.34 0.05 -8.01
N THR A 94 -13.15 0.66 -8.85
CA THR A 94 -13.05 2.07 -9.20
C THR A 94 -14.07 2.84 -8.39
N CYS A 95 -13.64 3.86 -7.64
CA CYS A 95 -14.51 4.78 -6.93
C CYS A 95 -14.53 6.11 -7.68
N SER A 96 -15.72 6.59 -8.02
CA SER A 96 -15.96 7.91 -8.61
C SER A 96 -16.80 8.74 -7.65
N ILE A 97 -16.27 9.89 -7.22
CA ILE A 97 -16.94 10.81 -6.31
C ILE A 97 -17.25 12.10 -7.05
N THR A 98 -18.52 12.51 -7.06
CA THR A 98 -18.95 13.82 -7.57
C THR A 98 -19.03 14.79 -6.40
N TRP A 99 -18.13 15.76 -6.39
CA TRP A 99 -17.97 16.73 -5.34
C TRP A 99 -18.91 17.91 -5.54
N LYS A 100 -19.49 18.42 -4.45
CA LYS A 100 -20.32 19.61 -4.49
C LYS A 100 -19.54 20.83 -4.94
N PRO A 101 -20.18 21.78 -5.64
CA PRO A 101 -19.60 23.05 -5.99
C PRO A 101 -19.06 23.79 -4.76
N ASN A 102 -17.87 24.37 -4.88
CA ASN A 102 -17.32 25.35 -3.95
C ASN A 102 -16.38 26.30 -4.69
N TYR A 103 -15.78 27.27 -3.99
CA TYR A 103 -14.87 28.24 -4.59
C TYR A 103 -13.58 27.58 -5.15
N GLU A 104 -13.10 26.44 -4.58
CA GLU A 104 -11.93 25.71 -5.09
C GLU A 104 -12.19 25.01 -6.44
N THR A 105 -13.45 24.84 -6.81
CA THR A 105 -13.90 24.25 -8.09
C THR A 105 -14.62 25.27 -8.96
N GLU A 106 -14.36 26.56 -8.75
CA GLU A 106 -14.97 27.67 -9.51
C GLU A 106 -16.51 27.63 -9.53
N GLY A 107 -17.12 27.02 -8.50
CA GLY A 107 -18.58 26.88 -8.39
C GLY A 107 -19.17 25.72 -9.21
N GLU A 108 -18.33 24.84 -9.77
CA GLU A 108 -18.78 23.70 -10.57
C GLU A 108 -18.73 22.37 -9.80
N GLU A 109 -19.58 21.42 -10.17
CA GLU A 109 -19.45 20.03 -9.72
C GLU A 109 -18.26 19.37 -10.44
N VAL A 110 -17.40 18.68 -9.69
CA VAL A 110 -16.25 17.97 -10.25
C VAL A 110 -16.31 16.50 -9.85
N THR A 111 -16.21 15.62 -10.84
CA THR A 111 -16.09 14.17 -10.58
C THR A 111 -14.62 13.77 -10.64
N PHE A 112 -14.16 13.10 -9.60
CA PHE A 112 -12.82 12.53 -9.50
C PHE A 112 -12.89 11.04 -9.24
N SER A 113 -12.03 10.26 -9.88
CA SER A 113 -12.04 8.80 -9.79
C SER A 113 -10.66 8.26 -9.39
N SER A 114 -10.67 7.19 -8.62
CA SER A 114 -9.47 6.43 -8.28
C SER A 114 -9.78 4.95 -8.17
N ILE A 115 -8.75 4.13 -8.31
CA ILE A 115 -8.84 2.68 -8.19
C ILE A 115 -8.25 2.19 -6.87
N GLY A 116 -8.83 1.10 -6.36
CA GLY A 116 -8.27 0.30 -5.27
C GLY A 116 -8.37 -1.16 -5.62
N ASP A 117 -7.47 -1.97 -5.11
CA ASP A 117 -7.45 -3.39 -5.35
C ASP A 117 -7.29 -4.18 -4.04
N ALA A 118 -7.79 -5.39 -4.04
CA ALA A 118 -7.60 -6.35 -2.96
C ALA A 118 -7.33 -7.74 -3.52
N SER A 119 -6.33 -8.41 -2.95
CA SER A 119 -6.00 -9.79 -3.28
C SER A 119 -5.65 -10.58 -2.02
N HIS A 120 -5.57 -11.90 -2.15
CA HIS A 120 -5.08 -12.74 -1.05
C HIS A 120 -3.63 -12.43 -0.67
N GLU A 121 -2.86 -11.78 -1.54
CA GLU A 121 -1.45 -11.42 -1.30
C GLU A 121 -1.31 -10.11 -0.53
N ASN A 122 -2.22 -9.14 -0.81
CA ASN A 122 -2.16 -7.80 -0.21
C ASN A 122 -3.20 -7.59 0.91
N THR A 123 -3.85 -8.65 1.40
CA THR A 123 -4.90 -8.58 2.42
C THR A 123 -4.61 -9.52 3.58
N LYS A 124 -4.83 -9.05 4.82
CA LYS A 124 -4.60 -9.82 6.07
C LYS A 124 -5.50 -11.06 6.15
N SER A 125 -5.04 -12.10 6.83
CA SER A 125 -5.57 -13.47 6.82
C SER A 125 -7.09 -13.60 6.87
N PHE A 126 -7.78 -13.11 7.89
CA PHE A 126 -9.25 -13.22 7.98
C PHE A 126 -9.97 -12.30 6.97
N ALA A 127 -9.35 -11.17 6.61
CA ALA A 127 -9.93 -10.18 5.70
C ALA A 127 -9.91 -10.65 4.23
N LYS A 128 -9.19 -11.75 3.92
CA LYS A 128 -9.19 -12.38 2.59
C LYS A 128 -10.59 -12.86 2.14
N LEU A 129 -11.50 -13.03 3.09
CA LEU A 129 -12.90 -13.34 2.80
C LEU A 129 -13.71 -12.13 2.31
N TYR A 130 -13.17 -10.91 2.41
CA TYR A 130 -13.87 -9.65 2.19
C TYR A 130 -13.16 -8.76 1.16
N LEU A 131 -12.63 -9.33 0.08
CA LEU A 131 -11.84 -8.59 -0.92
C LEU A 131 -12.63 -7.44 -1.56
N GLY A 132 -13.93 -7.62 -1.85
CA GLY A 132 -14.78 -6.58 -2.42
C GLY A 132 -14.81 -5.31 -1.55
N PRO A 133 -15.31 -5.39 -0.31
CA PRO A 133 -15.33 -4.25 0.62
C PRO A 133 -13.96 -3.60 0.87
N ILE A 134 -12.88 -4.39 0.86
CA ILE A 134 -11.53 -3.85 1.02
C ILE A 134 -11.11 -3.05 -0.23
N ALA A 135 -11.35 -3.57 -1.43
CA ALA A 135 -11.07 -2.86 -2.67
C ALA A 135 -11.86 -1.55 -2.76
N GLU A 136 -13.16 -1.56 -2.39
CA GLU A 136 -14.01 -0.37 -2.32
C GLU A 136 -13.45 0.68 -1.34
N ASN A 137 -13.12 0.28 -0.10
CA ASN A 137 -12.54 1.20 0.88
C ASN A 137 -11.23 1.80 0.39
N ARG A 138 -10.35 1.02 -0.21
CA ARG A 138 -9.09 1.49 -0.79
C ARG A 138 -9.33 2.48 -1.93
N ALA A 139 -10.27 2.19 -2.83
CA ALA A 139 -10.65 3.07 -3.92
C ALA A 139 -11.20 4.40 -3.41
N PHE A 140 -12.13 4.35 -2.44
CA PHE A 140 -12.71 5.54 -1.81
C PHE A 140 -11.66 6.41 -1.13
N VAL A 141 -10.84 5.81 -0.28
CA VAL A 141 -9.79 6.52 0.45
C VAL A 141 -8.83 7.20 -0.50
N ARG A 142 -8.36 6.48 -1.53
CA ARG A 142 -7.45 7.02 -2.54
C ARG A 142 -8.10 8.14 -3.34
N CYS A 143 -9.38 8.02 -3.68
CA CYS A 143 -10.14 9.03 -4.37
C CYS A 143 -10.20 10.34 -3.55
N VAL A 144 -10.56 10.25 -2.27
CA VAL A 144 -10.64 11.42 -1.37
C VAL A 144 -9.26 12.05 -1.16
N ARG A 145 -8.25 11.24 -0.83
CA ARG A 145 -6.88 11.72 -0.57
C ARG A 145 -6.29 12.46 -1.77
N ASN A 146 -6.38 11.86 -2.95
CA ASN A 146 -5.82 12.45 -4.17
C ASN A 146 -6.52 13.75 -4.54
N PHE A 147 -7.85 13.80 -4.44
CA PHE A 147 -8.62 15.01 -4.71
C PHE A 147 -8.29 16.14 -3.71
N LEU A 148 -8.20 15.82 -2.42
CA LEU A 148 -7.90 16.80 -1.36
C LEU A 148 -6.39 17.03 -1.16
N LYS A 149 -5.53 16.47 -2.00
CA LYS A 149 -4.05 16.61 -1.95
C LYS A 149 -3.45 16.20 -0.59
N ILE A 150 -3.97 15.14 0.03
CA ILE A 150 -3.49 14.62 1.31
C ILE A 150 -2.39 13.59 1.06
N ASN A 151 -1.16 13.88 1.52
CA ASN A 151 0.01 13.02 1.33
C ASN A 151 0.16 11.90 2.38
N ILE A 152 -0.64 11.91 3.46
CA ILE A 152 -0.62 10.85 4.48
C ILE A 152 -1.31 9.62 3.90
N VAL A 153 -0.64 8.47 3.96
CA VAL A 153 -1.20 7.18 3.52
C VAL A 153 -2.27 6.72 4.51
N SER A 154 -3.36 6.15 4.01
CA SER A 154 -4.39 5.58 4.88
C SER A 154 -4.06 4.16 5.31
N ALA A 155 -4.59 3.76 6.48
CA ALA A 155 -4.54 2.40 6.97
C ALA A 155 -5.11 1.38 5.98
N GLU A 156 -6.15 1.75 5.22
CA GLU A 156 -6.79 0.91 4.21
C GLU A 156 -5.88 0.64 3.00
N GLU A 157 -4.98 1.57 2.67
CA GLU A 157 -4.05 1.44 1.54
C GLU A 157 -2.80 0.62 1.90
N LEU A 158 -2.51 0.48 3.20
CA LEU A 158 -1.44 -0.38 3.69
C LEU A 158 -1.94 -1.82 3.68
N GLY A 159 -1.59 -2.54 2.64
CA GLY A 159 -1.85 -3.98 2.56
C GLY A 159 -1.05 -4.78 3.59
N ASP A 160 -1.26 -6.09 3.61
CA ASP A 160 -0.44 -7.02 4.41
C ASP A 160 0.92 -7.32 3.73
N THR A 161 1.29 -6.50 2.77
CA THR A 161 2.67 -6.54 2.29
C THR A 161 3.54 -6.22 3.49
N LYS A 162 4.29 -7.21 3.96
CA LYS A 162 5.45 -6.95 4.80
C LYS A 162 6.18 -5.83 4.09
N PHE A 163 6.15 -4.65 4.68
CA PHE A 163 6.83 -3.48 4.13
C PHE A 163 8.29 -3.91 3.95
N VAL A 164 8.68 -4.19 2.73
CA VAL A 164 10.09 -4.25 2.38
C VAL A 164 10.52 -2.79 2.43
N PRO A 165 11.32 -2.37 3.42
CA PRO A 165 11.76 -0.99 3.49
C PRO A 165 12.43 -0.67 2.15
N GLU A 166 12.03 0.40 1.50
CA GLU A 166 12.75 1.00 0.37
C GLU A 166 14.11 1.59 0.81
N THR A 167 14.71 1.03 1.83
CA THR A 167 16.07 1.29 2.25
C THR A 167 16.89 0.05 2.02
N SER A 168 16.97 -0.28 0.78
CA SER A 168 18.17 -0.85 0.18
C SER A 168 17.88 -0.92 -1.31
N THR A 169 18.41 0.01 -2.06
CA THR A 169 18.82 -0.13 -3.44
C THR A 169 19.83 -1.30 -3.59
N GLU A 170 19.59 -2.40 -2.88
CA GLU A 170 20.37 -3.62 -2.97
C GLU A 170 19.56 -4.75 -2.36
N ASN A 171 18.58 -5.24 -3.12
CA ASN A 171 18.17 -6.64 -3.10
C ASN A 171 17.04 -6.84 -4.12
N LYS A 172 17.31 -6.53 -5.38
CA LYS A 172 16.95 -7.50 -6.41
C LYS A 172 17.45 -8.81 -5.84
N SER A 173 16.59 -9.80 -5.65
CA SER A 173 17.00 -11.13 -5.19
C SER A 173 18.08 -11.60 -6.15
N ASP A 174 19.33 -11.32 -5.77
CA ASP A 174 20.49 -11.74 -6.55
C ASP A 174 20.36 -13.26 -6.64
N PRO A 175 20.35 -13.86 -7.82
CA PRO A 175 20.27 -15.29 -7.98
C PRO A 175 21.24 -16.05 -7.09
N TYR A 176 22.36 -15.41 -6.69
CA TYR A 176 23.33 -15.95 -5.74
C TYR A 176 22.73 -16.12 -4.35
N ASN A 177 22.06 -15.11 -3.81
CA ASN A 177 21.43 -15.17 -2.50
C ASN A 177 20.29 -16.20 -2.47
N VAL A 178 19.55 -16.35 -3.58
CA VAL A 178 18.50 -17.37 -3.71
C VAL A 178 19.12 -18.76 -3.64
N LEU A 179 20.19 -19.01 -4.37
CA LEU A 179 20.88 -20.30 -4.35
C LEU A 179 21.48 -20.61 -2.97
N GLU A 180 22.13 -19.66 -2.32
CA GLU A 180 22.70 -19.83 -0.97
C GLU A 180 21.61 -20.15 0.07
N ASN A 181 20.49 -19.47 0.02
CA ASN A 181 19.36 -19.72 0.92
C ASN A 181 18.78 -21.13 0.74
N VAL A 182 18.62 -21.57 -0.51
CA VAL A 182 18.12 -22.92 -0.82
C VAL A 182 19.14 -23.99 -0.39
N MET A 183 20.44 -23.75 -0.59
CA MET A 183 21.50 -24.63 -0.10
C MET A 183 21.44 -24.77 1.42
N LYS A 184 21.31 -23.66 2.14
CA LYS A 184 21.21 -23.63 3.61
C LYS A 184 19.97 -24.38 4.10
N ASP A 185 18.80 -24.16 3.47
CA ASP A 185 17.56 -24.87 3.83
C ASP A 185 17.68 -26.38 3.61
N LYS A 186 18.36 -26.81 2.56
CA LYS A 186 18.54 -28.24 2.21
C LYS A 186 19.74 -28.89 2.88
N GLY A 187 20.56 -28.14 3.62
CA GLY A 187 21.78 -28.64 4.25
C GLY A 187 22.85 -29.07 3.23
N VAL A 188 22.90 -28.41 2.06
CA VAL A 188 23.82 -28.71 0.98
C VAL A 188 24.93 -27.67 0.97
N THR A 189 26.20 -28.14 0.97
CA THR A 189 27.37 -27.25 0.90
C THR A 189 27.81 -26.98 -0.54
N PHE A 190 28.52 -25.86 -0.74
CA PHE A 190 29.09 -25.53 -2.05
C PHE A 190 30.01 -26.62 -2.59
N GLU A 191 30.80 -27.25 -1.73
CA GLU A 191 31.70 -28.37 -2.10
C GLU A 191 30.92 -29.58 -2.66
N GLN A 192 29.75 -29.86 -2.11
CA GLN A 192 28.88 -30.94 -2.63
C GLN A 192 28.34 -30.61 -4.02
N ILE A 193 27.97 -29.33 -4.25
CA ILE A 193 27.52 -28.86 -5.56
C ILE A 193 28.69 -28.94 -6.55
N LYS A 194 29.88 -28.44 -6.18
CA LYS A 194 31.09 -28.46 -7.01
C LYS A 194 31.42 -29.90 -7.43
N LYS A 195 31.49 -30.84 -6.48
CA LYS A 195 31.74 -32.26 -6.77
C LYS A 195 30.72 -32.85 -7.74
N LYS A 196 29.46 -32.45 -7.62
CA LYS A 196 28.42 -32.93 -8.52
C LYS A 196 28.58 -32.36 -9.93
N LEU A 197 28.89 -31.06 -10.06
CA LEU A 197 29.14 -30.42 -11.34
C LEU A 197 30.34 -31.01 -12.08
N ILE A 198 31.44 -31.33 -11.35
CA ILE A 198 32.61 -32.04 -11.91
C ILE A 198 32.18 -33.41 -12.44
N LYS A 199 31.39 -34.16 -11.65
CA LYS A 199 30.89 -35.48 -12.06
C LYS A 199 29.96 -35.42 -13.28
N GLU A 200 29.26 -34.34 -13.46
CA GLU A 200 28.34 -34.05 -14.60
C GLU A 200 29.11 -33.50 -15.82
N GLY A 201 30.42 -33.31 -15.74
CA GLY A 201 31.26 -32.83 -16.85
C GLY A 201 31.06 -31.35 -17.15
N TYR A 202 30.63 -30.54 -16.16
CA TYR A 202 30.49 -29.12 -16.36
C TYR A 202 31.84 -28.44 -16.56
N GLU A 203 32.03 -27.81 -17.71
CA GLU A 203 33.27 -27.05 -18.03
C GLU A 203 33.49 -25.96 -16.96
N SER A 204 34.72 -25.79 -16.53
CA SER A 204 35.15 -24.85 -15.46
C SER A 204 34.65 -25.19 -14.05
N ALA A 205 34.08 -26.40 -13.81
CA ALA A 205 33.65 -26.78 -12.45
C ALA A 205 34.81 -26.82 -11.45
N GLU A 206 35.99 -27.17 -11.92
CA GLU A 206 37.25 -27.27 -11.10
C GLU A 206 37.73 -25.91 -10.62
N ASP A 207 37.51 -24.84 -11.43
CA ASP A 207 37.94 -23.48 -11.13
C ASP A 207 36.96 -22.70 -10.25
N LEU A 208 35.80 -23.27 -9.95
CA LEU A 208 34.79 -22.63 -9.10
C LEU A 208 35.26 -22.53 -7.66
N THR A 209 35.43 -21.30 -7.18
CA THR A 209 35.80 -20.99 -5.79
C THR A 209 34.61 -20.59 -4.89
N SER A 210 33.50 -20.16 -5.49
CA SER A 210 32.29 -19.75 -4.77
C SER A 210 31.07 -19.80 -5.66
N VAL A 211 29.87 -19.72 -5.05
CA VAL A 211 28.58 -19.64 -5.75
C VAL A 211 28.54 -18.45 -6.71
N SER A 212 29.18 -17.35 -6.35
CA SER A 212 29.19 -16.10 -7.14
C SER A 212 29.93 -16.20 -8.49
N LYS A 213 30.75 -17.27 -8.68
CA LYS A 213 31.43 -17.54 -9.95
C LYS A 213 30.59 -18.35 -10.94
N LEU A 214 29.43 -18.84 -10.53
CA LEU A 214 28.50 -19.56 -11.41
C LEU A 214 27.76 -18.58 -12.35
N PRO A 215 27.58 -18.92 -13.64
CA PRO A 215 26.70 -18.17 -14.52
C PRO A 215 25.24 -18.19 -14.01
N LYS A 216 24.49 -17.09 -14.20
CA LYS A 216 23.12 -16.94 -13.70
C LYS A 216 22.20 -18.09 -14.13
N PHE A 217 22.27 -18.55 -15.38
CA PHE A 217 21.46 -19.66 -15.87
C PHE A 217 21.73 -20.97 -15.09
N LYS A 218 23.00 -21.24 -14.75
CA LYS A 218 23.38 -22.43 -13.99
C LYS A 218 22.90 -22.36 -12.55
N MET A 219 22.87 -21.17 -11.96
CA MET A 219 22.30 -20.98 -10.63
C MET A 219 20.80 -21.29 -10.58
N PHE A 220 20.02 -20.79 -11.54
CA PHE A 220 18.59 -21.10 -11.63
C PHE A 220 18.36 -22.61 -11.79
N GLU A 221 19.13 -23.27 -12.63
CA GLU A 221 19.06 -24.71 -12.80
C GLU A 221 19.33 -25.45 -11.47
N LEU A 222 20.37 -25.05 -10.73
CA LEU A 222 20.70 -25.63 -9.44
C LEU A 222 19.64 -25.37 -8.38
N VAL A 223 19.03 -24.18 -8.33
CA VAL A 223 17.91 -23.87 -7.46
C VAL A 223 16.74 -24.80 -7.71
N GLU A 224 16.34 -25.01 -8.97
CA GLU A 224 15.24 -25.89 -9.33
C GLU A 224 15.54 -27.36 -9.00
N ARG A 225 16.77 -27.79 -9.17
CA ARG A 225 17.21 -29.14 -8.77
C ARG A 225 17.20 -29.33 -7.26
N LEU A 226 17.70 -28.34 -6.49
CA LEU A 226 17.75 -28.39 -5.03
C LEU A 226 16.36 -28.34 -4.38
N LYS A 227 15.41 -27.61 -4.96
CA LYS A 227 14.02 -27.61 -4.49
C LYS A 227 13.41 -29.01 -4.50
N LYS A 228 13.77 -29.86 -5.45
CA LYS A 228 13.29 -31.26 -5.59
C LYS A 228 13.97 -32.23 -4.62
N VAL A 229 15.06 -31.83 -3.98
CA VAL A 229 15.79 -32.69 -3.02
C VAL A 229 15.06 -32.66 -1.67
N LYS A 230 14.77 -33.85 -1.11
CA LYS A 230 14.23 -33.98 0.25
C LYS A 230 15.28 -33.46 1.25
N LYS A 231 14.82 -32.73 2.27
CA LYS A 231 15.71 -32.24 3.35
C LYS A 231 16.37 -33.46 4.01
N LYS A 232 17.70 -33.43 4.15
CA LYS A 232 18.39 -34.41 4.98
C LYS A 232 18.04 -34.12 6.44
N THR A 233 17.34 -35.05 7.08
CA THR A 233 17.07 -35.08 8.52
C THR A 233 18.36 -35.36 9.26
#